data_1efd782e73afdba35a0c48906ca38efd
#
_entry.id   1efd782e73afdba35a0c48906ca38efd
#
_cell.length_a   1.000
_cell.length_b   1.000
_cell.length_c   1.000
_cell.angle_alpha   90.00
_cell.angle_beta   90.00
_cell.angle_gamma   90.00
#
_symmetry.space_group_name_H-M   'P 1'
#
loop_
_entity.id
_entity.type
_entity.pdbx_description
1 polymer ?
#
loop_
_entity_poly.entity_id
_entity_poly.type
_entity_poly.pdbx_seq_one_letter_code
_entity_poly.pdbx_strand_id
1 'polypeptide(L)'
;MFDKAVDVMRFIWYYLYMDKTTYFTEENDLTYGRGYAYSLQYHLVWCTKYRKKVLQDGIDLECRQMLKALADEYRFRITAMEVMPDHIHLLVDCRPQFYIPDMIKIMKGNMARRLFIRHPELKEQLWGGHLWNPSYCAVTVSGRSREQVERYILTQKDRT
;
A
#
# COMPACT_ATOMS: atom_id res chain seq x y z
N MET A 1 -18.87 20.40 20.20
CA MET A 1 -18.95 19.39 19.09
C MET A 1 -18.75 20.18 17.80
N PHE A 2 -17.53 20.29 17.31
CA PHE A 2 -17.22 21.02 16.07
C PHE A 2 -17.74 20.20 14.88
N ASP A 3 -18.52 20.87 14.05
CA ASP A 3 -19.16 20.27 12.88
C ASP A 3 -18.08 20.02 11.80
N LYS A 4 -17.67 18.76 11.64
CA LYS A 4 -16.65 18.33 10.67
C LYS A 4 -16.94 18.78 9.24
N ALA A 5 -18.20 18.99 8.90
CA ALA A 5 -18.61 19.43 7.56
C ALA A 5 -18.28 20.92 7.32
N VAL A 6 -18.35 21.76 8.36
CA VAL A 6 -18.05 23.20 8.26
C VAL A 6 -16.55 23.43 8.14
N ASP A 7 -15.75 22.64 8.84
CA ASP A 7 -14.29 22.74 8.75
C ASP A 7 -13.77 22.26 7.38
N VAL A 8 -14.36 21.22 6.82
CA VAL A 8 -14.04 20.74 5.46
C VAL A 8 -14.36 21.80 4.40
N MET A 9 -15.52 22.46 4.50
CA MET A 9 -15.91 23.52 3.55
C MET A 9 -15.03 24.77 3.66
N ARG A 10 -14.65 25.15 4.87
CA ARG A 10 -13.75 26.28 5.12
C ARG A 10 -12.34 26.01 4.60
N PHE A 11 -11.87 24.78 4.72
CA PHE A 11 -10.60 24.31 4.16
C PHE A 11 -10.61 24.22 2.63
N ILE A 12 -11.69 23.73 2.03
CA ILE A 12 -11.84 23.69 0.57
C ILE A 12 -11.73 25.11 -0.02
N TRP A 13 -12.29 26.12 0.65
CA TRP A 13 -12.22 27.51 0.21
C TRP A 13 -10.80 28.11 0.33
N TYR A 14 -10.08 27.78 1.40
CA TYR A 14 -8.68 28.19 1.61
C TYR A 14 -7.75 27.57 0.56
N TYR A 15 -8.04 26.33 0.13
CA TYR A 15 -7.22 25.57 -0.82
C TYR A 15 -7.46 25.84 -2.29
N LEU A 16 -8.61 26.38 -2.66
CA LEU A 16 -8.82 26.87 -4.03
C LEU A 16 -7.85 28.02 -4.39
N TYR A 17 -7.22 28.62 -3.37
CA TYR A 17 -6.34 29.78 -3.55
C TYR A 17 -4.84 29.51 -3.36
N MET A 18 -4.42 28.40 -2.76
CA MET A 18 -2.99 28.12 -2.47
C MET A 18 -2.51 26.76 -2.99
N ASP A 19 -1.37 26.85 -3.61
CA ASP A 19 -0.34 25.90 -4.09
C ASP A 19 -0.70 24.41 -4.43
N LYS A 20 -0.01 23.95 -5.47
CA LYS A 20 -0.26 22.70 -6.28
C LYS A 20 0.22 21.41 -5.61
N THR A 21 0.55 21.38 -4.34
CA THR A 21 1.12 20.21 -3.66
C THR A 21 0.06 19.42 -2.89
N THR A 22 0.12 18.09 -3.00
CA THR A 22 -0.63 17.20 -2.11
C THR A 22 0.13 17.09 -0.80
N TYR A 23 -0.52 17.33 0.34
CA TYR A 23 0.10 17.16 1.65
C TYR A 23 -0.82 16.42 2.62
N PHE A 24 -0.20 15.78 3.57
CA PHE A 24 -0.85 15.06 4.66
C PHE A 24 -0.72 15.85 5.96
N THR A 25 -1.77 15.83 6.78
CA THR A 25 -1.72 16.37 8.13
C THR A 25 -2.03 15.26 9.13
N GLU A 26 -1.17 15.10 10.12
CA GLU A 26 -1.34 14.11 11.18
C GLU A 26 -2.50 14.44 12.14
N GLU A 27 -2.89 15.72 12.23
CA GLU A 27 -3.93 16.18 13.16
C GLU A 27 -5.32 15.64 12.87
N ASN A 28 -5.67 15.34 11.62
CA ASN A 28 -7.02 14.94 11.23
C ASN A 28 -7.10 13.74 10.28
N ASP A 29 -5.99 13.05 10.03
CA ASP A 29 -5.87 11.91 9.11
C ASP A 29 -6.33 12.20 7.67
N LEU A 30 -6.33 13.47 7.27
CA LEU A 30 -6.72 13.89 5.94
C LEU A 30 -5.51 14.17 5.07
N THR A 31 -5.59 13.72 3.83
CA THR A 31 -4.67 14.10 2.76
C THR A 31 -5.37 15.11 1.86
N TYR A 32 -4.68 16.20 1.56
CA TYR A 32 -5.22 17.30 0.78
C TYR A 32 -4.65 17.29 -0.64
N GLY A 33 -5.53 17.35 -1.61
CA GLY A 33 -5.18 17.54 -3.01
C GLY A 33 -5.81 18.80 -3.58
N ARG A 34 -5.51 19.11 -4.85
CA ARG A 34 -6.10 20.27 -5.50
C ARG A 34 -7.62 20.10 -5.66
N GLY A 35 -8.39 20.80 -4.83
CA GLY A 35 -9.85 20.80 -4.87
C GLY A 35 -10.53 19.61 -4.18
N TYR A 36 -9.78 18.81 -3.40
CA TYR A 36 -10.35 17.70 -2.61
C TYR A 36 -9.50 17.39 -1.39
N ALA A 37 -10.15 16.85 -0.36
CA ALA A 37 -9.50 16.24 0.78
C ALA A 37 -10.03 14.82 0.95
N TYR A 38 -9.20 13.89 1.43
CA TYR A 38 -9.58 12.49 1.56
C TYR A 38 -8.84 11.80 2.70
N SER A 39 -9.45 10.74 3.19
CA SER A 39 -8.82 9.77 4.08
C SER A 39 -9.21 8.39 3.56
N LEU A 40 -8.50 7.93 2.54
CA LEU A 40 -8.76 6.65 1.87
C LEU A 40 -7.58 5.73 2.12
N GLN A 41 -7.71 4.93 3.17
CA GLN A 41 -6.70 3.99 3.59
C GLN A 41 -7.19 2.57 3.40
N TYR A 42 -6.32 1.74 2.84
CA TYR A 42 -6.60 0.34 2.58
C TYR A 42 -5.51 -0.54 3.14
N HIS A 43 -5.91 -1.57 3.87
CA HIS A 43 -5.05 -2.69 4.18
C HIS A 43 -5.14 -3.68 3.02
N LEU A 44 -4.05 -3.85 2.29
CA LEU A 44 -3.92 -4.72 1.14
C LEU A 44 -3.08 -5.94 1.52
N VAL A 45 -3.54 -7.13 1.16
CA VAL A 45 -2.80 -8.39 1.40
C VAL A 45 -2.86 -9.25 0.16
N TRP A 46 -1.72 -9.80 -0.25
CA TRP A 46 -1.67 -10.85 -1.26
C TRP A 46 -0.54 -11.82 -0.97
N CYS A 47 -0.66 -13.04 -1.47
CA CYS A 47 0.29 -14.10 -1.22
C CYS A 47 0.97 -14.60 -2.50
N THR A 48 2.09 -15.27 -2.31
CA THR A 48 2.78 -16.01 -3.37
C THR A 48 1.92 -17.16 -3.88
N LYS A 49 2.20 -17.63 -5.07
CA LYS A 49 1.53 -18.79 -5.64
C LYS A 49 1.72 -20.01 -4.75
N TYR A 50 0.61 -20.65 -4.38
CA TYR A 50 0.59 -21.79 -3.43
C TYR A 50 1.22 -21.50 -2.07
N ARG A 51 1.31 -20.22 -1.66
CA ARG A 51 1.95 -19.79 -0.40
C ARG A 51 3.40 -20.30 -0.27
N LYS A 52 4.10 -20.40 -1.37
CA LYS A 52 5.52 -20.77 -1.37
C LYS A 52 6.36 -19.70 -0.66
N LYS A 53 7.20 -20.10 0.27
CA LYS A 53 8.06 -19.21 1.06
C LYS A 53 9.29 -18.78 0.25
N VAL A 54 9.08 -17.94 -0.74
CA VAL A 54 10.13 -17.48 -1.68
C VAL A 54 10.59 -16.05 -1.43
N LEU A 55 9.90 -15.28 -0.56
CA LEU A 55 10.24 -13.90 -0.24
C LEU A 55 11.14 -13.83 1.01
N GLN A 56 12.29 -14.45 0.95
CA GLN A 56 13.28 -14.53 2.05
C GLN A 56 14.70 -14.40 1.48
N ASP A 57 15.71 -14.47 2.33
CA ASP A 57 17.14 -14.43 1.93
C ASP A 57 17.52 -13.16 1.15
N GLY A 58 16.94 -12.01 1.54
CA GLY A 58 17.19 -10.71 0.92
C GLY A 58 16.14 -10.30 -0.12
N ILE A 59 15.35 -11.23 -0.66
CA ILE A 59 14.25 -10.93 -1.60
C ILE A 59 13.18 -10.08 -0.93
N ASP A 60 12.93 -10.26 0.36
CA ASP A 60 12.02 -9.44 1.17
C ASP A 60 12.46 -7.97 1.18
N LEU A 61 13.75 -7.70 1.30
CA LEU A 61 14.30 -6.34 1.26
C LEU A 61 14.15 -5.72 -0.13
N GLU A 62 14.39 -6.50 -1.19
CA GLU A 62 14.17 -6.05 -2.56
C GLU A 62 12.68 -5.73 -2.81
N CYS A 63 11.76 -6.56 -2.32
CA CYS A 63 10.32 -6.29 -2.38
C CYS A 63 9.97 -4.96 -1.73
N ARG A 64 10.50 -4.68 -0.53
CA ARG A 64 10.29 -3.41 0.17
C ARG A 64 10.77 -2.21 -0.63
N GLN A 65 11.96 -2.32 -1.24
CA GLN A 65 12.53 -1.25 -2.06
C GLN A 65 11.68 -1.01 -3.32
N MET A 66 11.26 -2.10 -4.00
CA MET A 66 10.40 -2.00 -5.18
C MET A 66 9.06 -1.34 -4.86
N LEU A 67 8.42 -1.71 -3.75
CA LEU A 67 7.15 -1.15 -3.33
C LEU A 67 7.26 0.34 -3.01
N LYS A 68 8.33 0.77 -2.33
CA LYS A 68 8.60 2.19 -2.09
C LYS A 68 8.78 2.96 -3.39
N ALA A 69 9.58 2.43 -4.33
CA ALA A 69 9.78 3.06 -5.63
C ALA A 69 8.48 3.19 -6.44
N LEU A 70 7.62 2.16 -6.40
CA LEU A 70 6.30 2.20 -7.05
C LEU A 70 5.36 3.21 -6.38
N ALA A 71 5.41 3.33 -5.03
CA ALA A 71 4.63 4.32 -4.32
C ALA A 71 5.00 5.75 -4.74
N ASP A 72 6.30 6.03 -4.87
CA ASP A 72 6.81 7.32 -5.35
C ASP A 72 6.42 7.58 -6.81
N GLU A 73 6.59 6.59 -7.70
CA GLU A 73 6.28 6.69 -9.12
C GLU A 73 4.79 6.95 -9.37
N TYR A 74 3.92 6.20 -8.68
CA TYR A 74 2.46 6.28 -8.86
C TYR A 74 1.77 7.21 -7.87
N ARG A 75 2.54 7.88 -6.99
CA ARG A 75 2.07 8.91 -6.06
C ARG A 75 0.95 8.43 -5.11
N PHE A 76 1.13 7.26 -4.54
CA PHE A 76 0.40 6.82 -3.35
C PHE A 76 1.38 6.69 -2.17
N ARG A 77 0.86 6.63 -0.96
CA ARG A 77 1.68 6.55 0.24
C ARG A 77 1.53 5.19 0.91
N ILE A 78 2.65 4.56 1.23
CA ILE A 78 2.67 3.37 2.08
C ILE A 78 2.97 3.83 3.50
N THR A 79 2.03 3.64 4.42
CA THR A 79 2.16 4.02 5.83
C THR A 79 2.70 2.89 6.69
N ALA A 80 2.40 1.64 6.33
CA ALA A 80 2.99 0.46 6.94
C ALA A 80 3.19 -0.64 5.91
N MET A 81 4.24 -1.43 6.06
CA MET A 81 4.58 -2.52 5.15
C MET A 81 5.25 -3.66 5.90
N GLU A 82 4.78 -4.88 5.65
CA GLU A 82 5.47 -6.08 6.06
C GLU A 82 5.52 -7.09 4.91
N VAL A 83 6.71 -7.59 4.64
CA VAL A 83 6.97 -8.63 3.65
C VAL A 83 7.33 -9.90 4.42
N MET A 84 6.41 -10.84 4.40
CA MET A 84 6.57 -12.17 4.98
C MET A 84 7.07 -13.15 3.90
N PRO A 85 7.61 -14.31 4.27
CA PRO A 85 8.15 -15.26 3.29
C PRO A 85 7.18 -15.67 2.17
N ASP A 86 5.88 -15.67 2.43
CA ASP A 86 4.84 -16.15 1.51
C ASP A 86 3.71 -15.13 1.23
N HIS A 87 3.76 -13.93 1.81
CA HIS A 87 2.73 -12.91 1.62
C HIS A 87 3.23 -11.50 1.97
N ILE A 88 2.47 -10.50 1.54
CA ILE A 88 2.77 -9.09 1.80
C ILE A 88 1.55 -8.42 2.41
N HIS A 89 1.77 -7.62 3.44
CA HIS A 89 0.83 -6.67 4.00
C HIS A 89 1.24 -5.24 3.69
N LEU A 90 0.32 -4.44 3.19
CA LEU A 90 0.51 -3.00 3.00
C LEU A 90 -0.65 -2.23 3.63
N LEU A 91 -0.34 -1.16 4.31
CA LEU A 91 -1.29 -0.10 4.59
C LEU A 91 -0.97 1.07 3.65
N VAL A 92 -1.91 1.38 2.77
CA VAL A 92 -1.74 2.42 1.76
C VAL A 92 -2.75 3.53 1.95
N ASP A 93 -2.31 4.75 1.73
CA ASP A 93 -3.14 5.94 1.60
C ASP A 93 -3.10 6.36 0.13
N CYS A 94 -4.23 6.39 -0.54
CA CYS A 94 -4.31 6.66 -1.96
C CYS A 94 -5.44 7.64 -2.30
N ARG A 95 -5.21 8.42 -3.35
CA ARG A 95 -6.17 9.41 -3.83
C ARG A 95 -7.48 8.75 -4.32
N PRO A 96 -8.61 9.50 -4.31
CA PRO A 96 -9.90 8.97 -4.77
C PRO A 96 -9.90 8.45 -6.21
N GLN A 97 -8.96 8.94 -7.03
CA GLN A 97 -8.81 8.55 -8.43
C GLN A 97 -8.13 7.19 -8.63
N PHE A 98 -7.59 6.59 -7.57
CA PHE A 98 -6.96 5.28 -7.66
C PHE A 98 -8.00 4.15 -7.63
N TYR A 99 -7.91 3.28 -8.62
CA TYR A 99 -8.66 2.04 -8.66
C TYR A 99 -7.82 0.91 -8.06
N ILE A 100 -8.28 0.35 -6.95
CA ILE A 100 -7.52 -0.63 -6.16
C ILE A 100 -7.06 -1.85 -6.99
N PRO A 101 -7.89 -2.47 -7.84
CA PRO A 101 -7.44 -3.57 -8.70
C PRO A 101 -6.27 -3.21 -9.61
N ASP A 102 -6.23 -1.99 -10.15
CA ASP A 102 -5.12 -1.54 -10.99
C ASP A 102 -3.84 -1.33 -10.18
N MET A 103 -3.93 -0.77 -8.98
CA MET A 103 -2.80 -0.65 -8.05
C MET A 103 -2.20 -2.03 -7.73
N ILE A 104 -3.03 -2.99 -7.38
CA ILE A 104 -2.62 -4.37 -7.11
C ILE A 104 -1.94 -4.98 -8.34
N LYS A 105 -2.54 -4.83 -9.52
CA LYS A 105 -1.98 -5.32 -10.79
C LYS A 105 -0.61 -4.71 -11.08
N ILE A 106 -0.46 -3.40 -10.89
CA ILE A 106 0.81 -2.69 -11.09
C ILE A 106 1.88 -3.21 -10.12
N MET A 107 1.58 -3.28 -8.83
CA MET A 107 2.52 -3.75 -7.82
C MET A 107 2.93 -5.21 -8.07
N LYS A 108 1.97 -6.12 -8.19
CA LYS A 108 2.24 -7.55 -8.42
C LYS A 108 2.99 -7.79 -9.72
N GLY A 109 2.59 -7.12 -10.80
CA GLY A 109 3.20 -7.30 -12.12
C GLY A 109 4.64 -6.79 -12.19
N ASN A 110 4.91 -5.59 -11.66
CA ASN A 110 6.27 -5.03 -11.63
C ASN A 110 7.19 -5.86 -10.75
N MET A 111 6.74 -6.24 -9.55
CA MET A 111 7.53 -7.07 -8.64
C MET A 111 7.85 -8.43 -9.25
N ALA A 112 6.85 -9.14 -9.78
CA ALA A 112 7.05 -10.46 -10.38
C ALA A 112 8.07 -10.41 -11.52
N ARG A 113 7.93 -9.45 -12.45
CA ARG A 113 8.85 -9.29 -13.56
C ARG A 113 10.28 -9.01 -13.11
N ARG A 114 10.48 -8.07 -12.18
CA ARG A 114 11.82 -7.70 -11.68
C ARG A 114 12.46 -8.83 -10.89
N LEU A 115 11.68 -9.52 -10.03
CA LEU A 115 12.19 -10.64 -9.26
C LEU A 115 12.57 -11.82 -10.15
N PHE A 116 11.79 -12.17 -11.16
CA PHE A 116 12.15 -13.24 -12.09
C PHE A 116 13.34 -12.92 -12.99
N ILE A 117 13.67 -11.64 -13.19
CA ILE A 117 14.89 -11.26 -13.89
C ILE A 117 16.11 -11.39 -12.97
N ARG A 118 15.99 -10.94 -11.72
CA ARG A 118 17.10 -10.96 -10.75
C ARG A 118 17.33 -12.33 -10.12
N HIS A 119 16.27 -13.09 -9.95
CA HIS A 119 16.22 -14.38 -9.27
C HIS A 119 15.54 -15.42 -10.17
N PRO A 120 16.18 -15.83 -11.28
CA PRO A 120 15.58 -16.79 -12.23
C PRO A 120 15.24 -18.14 -11.58
N GLU A 121 15.94 -18.53 -10.50
CA GLU A 121 15.69 -19.73 -9.71
C GLU A 121 14.29 -19.77 -9.07
N LEU A 122 13.66 -18.61 -8.89
CA LEU A 122 12.28 -18.55 -8.40
C LEU A 122 11.27 -19.22 -9.34
N LYS A 123 11.56 -19.24 -10.64
CA LYS A 123 10.70 -19.89 -11.64
C LYS A 123 10.68 -21.41 -11.48
N GLU A 124 11.79 -21.98 -11.03
CA GLU A 124 11.88 -23.43 -10.78
C GLU A 124 11.06 -23.85 -9.56
N GLN A 125 10.97 -22.96 -8.56
CA GLN A 125 10.19 -23.18 -7.35
C GLN A 125 8.70 -22.94 -7.52
N LEU A 126 8.31 -22.18 -8.54
CA LEU A 126 6.96 -21.71 -8.77
C LEU A 126 6.37 -22.34 -10.04
N TRP A 127 5.59 -23.38 -9.86
CA TRP A 127 4.94 -24.07 -10.96
C TRP A 127 4.06 -23.13 -11.80
N GLY A 128 4.19 -23.18 -13.13
CA GLY A 128 3.47 -22.32 -14.07
C GLY A 128 4.04 -20.90 -14.20
N GLY A 129 5.19 -20.57 -13.58
CA GLY A 129 5.88 -19.30 -13.76
C GLY A 129 5.15 -18.07 -13.21
N HIS A 130 4.24 -18.27 -12.27
CA HIS A 130 3.50 -17.20 -11.60
C HIS A 130 4.02 -16.99 -10.18
N LEU A 131 4.52 -15.80 -9.87
CA LEU A 131 4.97 -15.46 -8.52
C LEU A 131 3.81 -15.36 -7.53
N TRP A 132 2.72 -14.75 -7.94
CA TRP A 132 1.61 -14.39 -7.07
C TRP A 132 0.38 -15.26 -7.29
N ASN A 133 -0.35 -15.51 -6.21
CA ASN A 133 -1.73 -15.98 -6.29
C ASN A 133 -2.57 -14.88 -6.99
N PRO A 134 -3.54 -15.21 -7.87
CA PRO A 134 -4.39 -14.21 -8.53
C PRO A 134 -5.16 -13.32 -7.55
N SER A 135 -5.60 -13.89 -6.43
CA SER A 135 -6.41 -13.17 -5.43
C SER A 135 -5.61 -12.17 -4.60
N TYR A 136 -6.34 -11.27 -3.97
CA TYR A 136 -5.87 -10.34 -2.95
C TYR A 136 -7.01 -10.01 -1.99
N CYS A 137 -6.68 -9.47 -0.82
CA CYS A 137 -7.62 -8.91 0.12
C CYS A 137 -7.41 -7.39 0.17
N ALA A 138 -8.50 -6.62 0.14
CA ALA A 138 -8.47 -5.17 0.34
C ALA A 138 -9.57 -4.80 1.34
N VAL A 139 -9.18 -4.16 2.43
CA VAL A 139 -10.08 -3.72 3.50
C VAL A 139 -9.86 -2.23 3.72
N THR A 140 -10.95 -1.46 3.78
CA THR A 140 -10.87 -0.04 4.15
C THR A 140 -10.53 0.09 5.64
N VAL A 141 -9.70 1.08 5.96
CA VAL A 141 -9.27 1.35 7.33
C VAL A 141 -9.80 2.71 7.76
N SER A 142 -10.60 2.74 8.83
CA SER A 142 -11.07 3.98 9.46
C SER A 142 -10.09 4.41 10.56
N GLY A 143 -10.13 5.70 10.98
CA GLY A 143 -9.17 6.28 11.92
C GLY A 143 -8.91 5.47 13.20
N ARG A 144 -9.95 4.81 13.77
CA ARG A 144 -9.78 3.95 14.96
C ARG A 144 -9.12 2.59 14.67
N SER A 145 -9.29 2.07 13.46
CA SER A 145 -8.73 0.78 13.07
C SER A 145 -7.34 0.89 12.45
N ARG A 146 -6.93 2.08 12.04
CA ARG A 146 -5.63 2.35 11.43
C ARG A 146 -4.48 1.97 12.35
N GLU A 147 -4.43 2.50 13.59
CA GLU A 147 -3.38 2.20 14.56
C GLU A 147 -3.32 0.70 14.89
N GLN A 148 -4.48 0.05 14.96
CA GLN A 148 -4.55 -1.39 15.18
C GLN A 148 -3.97 -2.16 13.99
N VAL A 149 -4.28 -1.76 12.75
CA VAL A 149 -3.75 -2.39 11.55
C VAL A 149 -2.25 -2.14 11.40
N GLU A 150 -1.78 -0.91 11.63
CA GLU A 150 -0.35 -0.59 11.63
C GLU A 150 0.41 -1.45 12.63
N ARG A 151 -0.08 -1.51 13.87
CA ARG A 151 0.51 -2.35 14.92
C ARG A 151 0.51 -3.82 14.51
N TYR A 152 -0.59 -4.34 13.98
CA TYR A 152 -0.69 -5.71 13.50
C TYR A 152 0.37 -6.02 12.43
N ILE A 153 0.51 -5.15 11.43
CA ILE A 153 1.50 -5.32 10.35
C ILE A 153 2.93 -5.36 10.91
N LEU A 154 3.26 -4.39 11.78
CA LEU A 154 4.61 -4.25 12.32
C LEU A 154 4.99 -5.40 13.27
N THR A 155 4.01 -6.00 13.94
CA THR A 155 4.23 -7.11 14.89
C THR A 155 4.19 -8.50 14.25
N GLN A 156 3.98 -8.61 12.91
CA GLN A 156 3.95 -9.92 12.25
C GLN A 156 5.29 -10.68 12.37
N LYS A 157 6.41 -9.98 12.38
CA LYS A 157 7.74 -10.59 12.54
C LYS A 157 7.98 -11.22 13.91
N ASP A 158 7.33 -10.70 14.94
CA ASP A 158 7.54 -11.19 16.31
C ASP A 158 6.78 -12.50 16.61
N ARG A 159 6.02 -13.02 15.64
CA ARG A 159 5.20 -14.24 15.78
C ARG A 159 5.75 -15.46 15.03
N THR A 160 6.92 -15.34 14.45
CA THR A 160 7.69 -16.45 13.85
C THR A 160 8.92 -16.77 14.66
#